data_c3b4f32184f42883b94086350e9296bb
#
_entry.id   c3b4f32184f42883b94086350e9296bb
#
_cell.length_a   1.000
_cell.length_b   1.000
_cell.length_c   1.000
_cell.angle_alpha   90.00
_cell.angle_beta   90.00
_cell.angle_gamma   90.00
#
_symmetry.space_group_name_H-M   'P 1'
#
loop_
_entity.id
_entity.type
_entity.pdbx_description
1 polymer ?
#
loop_
_entity_poly.entity_id
_entity_poly.type
_entity_poly.pdbx_seq_one_letter_code
_entity_poly.pdbx_strand_id
1 'polypeptide(L)'
;MDKFSYSIGLGIGQNLSSMGIGNLAVDDFAQAIKDVLEGNQTAISHNEAREIVNKYFEELEAKMGAVAIEQGQAFLEENKKRPNVVTLPSGLQYEVITEGTGKKAQATDQVKCHYEGTLIDGTLFDSSIKRGEPAVFGVNQVIPGWVEALQLMPEGSKWKLYIPSDLAYGARGAG
;
A
#
# COMPACT_ATOMS: atom_id res chain seq x y z
N MET A 1 -25.16 -5.34 33.68
CA MET A 1 -24.60 -5.10 32.32
C MET A 1 -25.72 -5.36 31.30
N ASP A 2 -26.05 -4.36 30.51
CA ASP A 2 -26.96 -4.54 29.37
C ASP A 2 -26.21 -5.19 28.20
N LYS A 3 -26.66 -6.40 27.81
CA LYS A 3 -25.98 -7.22 26.80
C LYS A 3 -26.04 -6.60 25.41
N PHE A 4 -27.11 -5.89 25.09
CA PHE A 4 -27.29 -5.23 23.79
C PHE A 4 -26.29 -4.10 23.61
N SER A 5 -26.24 -3.16 24.57
CA SER A 5 -25.29 -2.04 24.57
C SER A 5 -23.84 -2.52 24.52
N TYR A 6 -23.50 -3.58 25.29
CA TYR A 6 -22.18 -4.16 25.29
C TYR A 6 -21.81 -4.77 23.92
N SER A 7 -22.77 -5.43 23.25
CA SER A 7 -22.53 -6.01 21.91
C SER A 7 -22.23 -4.93 20.86
N ILE A 8 -22.92 -3.80 20.90
CA ILE A 8 -22.62 -2.66 20.04
C ILE A 8 -21.21 -2.13 20.33
N GLY A 9 -20.87 -1.97 21.60
CA GLY A 9 -19.53 -1.55 22.02
C GLY A 9 -18.41 -2.47 21.53
N LEU A 10 -18.62 -3.80 21.54
CA LEU A 10 -17.67 -4.77 20.99
C LEU A 10 -17.42 -4.54 19.49
N GLY A 11 -18.50 -4.36 18.71
CA GLY A 11 -18.35 -4.10 17.27
C GLY A 11 -17.60 -2.82 16.96
N ILE A 12 -17.94 -1.74 17.67
CA ILE A 12 -17.23 -0.46 17.53
C ILE A 12 -15.77 -0.59 17.94
N GLY A 13 -15.49 -1.23 19.08
CA GLY A 13 -14.13 -1.43 19.58
C GLY A 13 -13.25 -2.23 18.60
N GLN A 14 -13.81 -3.28 17.97
CA GLN A 14 -13.11 -4.04 16.94
C GLN A 14 -12.79 -3.18 15.71
N ASN A 15 -13.74 -2.37 15.25
CA ASN A 15 -13.52 -1.47 14.13
C ASN A 15 -12.44 -0.44 14.44
N LEU A 16 -12.49 0.22 15.59
CA LEU A 16 -11.49 1.19 16.03
C LEU A 16 -10.09 0.56 16.11
N SER A 17 -10.01 -0.65 16.67
CA SER A 17 -8.76 -1.40 16.75
C SER A 17 -8.19 -1.75 15.37
N SER A 18 -9.03 -2.18 14.43
CA SER A 18 -8.60 -2.49 13.05
C SER A 18 -8.14 -1.26 12.27
N MET A 19 -8.63 -0.08 12.63
CA MET A 19 -8.20 1.21 12.09
C MET A 19 -6.93 1.77 12.76
N GLY A 20 -6.32 1.02 13.68
CA GLY A 20 -5.11 1.46 14.39
C GLY A 20 -5.36 2.45 15.54
N ILE A 21 -6.61 2.67 15.95
CA ILE A 21 -6.97 3.55 17.06
C ILE A 21 -6.86 2.76 18.36
N GLY A 22 -5.69 2.83 19.02
CA GLY A 22 -5.42 2.12 20.26
C GLY A 22 -5.60 2.96 21.54
N ASN A 23 -5.54 4.28 21.45
CA ASN A 23 -5.56 5.21 22.58
C ASN A 23 -6.80 6.10 22.54
N LEU A 24 -7.98 5.51 22.73
CA LEU A 24 -9.23 6.26 22.82
C LEU A 24 -9.56 6.54 24.28
N ALA A 25 -9.89 7.80 24.62
CA ALA A 25 -10.51 8.15 25.90
C ALA A 25 -11.95 7.65 25.90
N VAL A 26 -12.17 6.45 26.44
CA VAL A 26 -13.46 5.75 26.36
C VAL A 26 -14.57 6.52 27.05
N ASP A 27 -14.27 7.23 28.13
CA ASP A 27 -15.25 8.03 28.86
C ASP A 27 -15.75 9.22 28.03
N ASP A 28 -14.86 9.93 27.34
CA ASP A 28 -15.24 11.03 26.45
C ASP A 28 -16.03 10.52 25.25
N PHE A 29 -15.65 9.35 24.70
CA PHE A 29 -16.37 8.68 23.62
C PHE A 29 -17.80 8.30 24.06
N ALA A 30 -17.95 7.72 25.23
CA ALA A 30 -19.24 7.35 25.80
C ALA A 30 -20.11 8.61 26.08
N GLN A 31 -19.50 9.70 26.58
CA GLN A 31 -20.19 10.97 26.80
C GLN A 31 -20.71 11.58 25.49
N ALA A 32 -19.89 11.55 24.43
CA ALA A 32 -20.31 12.05 23.12
C ALA A 32 -21.53 11.27 22.55
N ILE A 33 -21.51 9.94 22.70
CA ILE A 33 -22.66 9.10 22.31
C ILE A 33 -23.90 9.49 23.11
N LYS A 34 -23.76 9.68 24.43
CA LYS A 34 -24.87 10.07 25.30
C LYS A 34 -25.44 11.42 24.88
N ASP A 35 -24.60 12.42 24.64
CA ASP A 35 -25.05 13.76 24.24
C ASP A 35 -25.86 13.73 22.94
N VAL A 36 -25.43 12.94 21.96
CA VAL A 36 -26.14 12.77 20.69
C VAL A 36 -27.47 12.05 20.89
N LEU A 37 -27.52 10.96 21.65
CA LEU A 37 -28.73 10.17 21.85
C LEU A 37 -29.80 10.91 22.67
N GLU A 38 -29.38 11.73 23.62
CA GLU A 38 -30.26 12.52 24.47
C GLU A 38 -30.63 13.90 23.88
N GLY A 39 -30.00 14.28 22.75
CA GLY A 39 -30.21 15.58 22.13
C GLY A 39 -29.59 16.74 22.91
N ASN A 40 -28.57 16.45 23.72
CA ASN A 40 -27.83 17.46 24.46
C ASN A 40 -26.91 18.29 23.54
N GLN A 41 -26.47 19.43 24.06
CA GLN A 41 -25.44 20.20 23.39
C GLN A 41 -24.11 19.45 23.48
N THR A 42 -23.48 19.19 22.33
CA THR A 42 -22.16 18.54 22.25
C THR A 42 -21.05 19.48 22.66
N ALA A 43 -19.99 18.95 23.31
CA ALA A 43 -18.85 19.73 23.77
C ALA A 43 -18.08 20.44 22.64
N ILE A 44 -18.11 19.88 21.43
CA ILE A 44 -17.53 20.45 20.22
C ILE A 44 -18.53 20.36 19.07
N SER A 45 -18.39 21.20 18.06
CA SER A 45 -19.25 21.16 16.88
C SER A 45 -18.94 19.94 15.99
N HIS A 46 -19.91 19.52 15.18
CA HIS A 46 -19.70 18.43 14.21
C HIS A 46 -18.62 18.74 13.17
N ASN A 47 -18.43 20.00 12.80
CA ASN A 47 -17.38 20.40 11.88
C ASN A 47 -16.00 20.29 12.55
N GLU A 48 -15.86 20.79 13.76
CA GLU A 48 -14.63 20.66 14.54
C GLU A 48 -14.27 19.19 14.79
N ALA A 49 -15.25 18.36 15.16
CA ALA A 49 -15.05 16.92 15.32
C ALA A 49 -14.51 16.26 14.04
N ARG A 50 -15.07 16.64 12.88
CA ARG A 50 -14.61 16.12 11.57
C ARG A 50 -13.17 16.54 11.27
N GLU A 51 -12.82 17.79 11.52
CA GLU A 51 -11.46 18.29 11.31
C GLU A 51 -10.44 17.56 12.19
N ILE A 52 -10.76 17.36 13.47
CA ILE A 52 -9.90 16.61 14.40
C ILE A 52 -9.70 15.17 13.93
N VAL A 53 -10.77 14.49 13.54
CA VAL A 53 -10.70 13.11 13.07
C VAL A 53 -9.89 13.00 11.76
N ASN A 54 -10.14 13.89 10.80
CA ASN A 54 -9.38 13.90 9.54
C ASN A 54 -7.88 14.10 9.78
N LYS A 55 -7.53 15.09 10.61
CA LYS A 55 -6.14 15.36 10.97
C LYS A 55 -5.46 14.15 11.64
N TYR A 56 -6.18 13.48 12.55
CA TYR A 56 -5.66 12.27 13.19
C TYR A 56 -5.36 11.17 12.18
N PHE A 57 -6.25 10.92 11.22
CA PHE A 57 -6.02 9.92 10.19
C PHE A 57 -4.90 10.29 9.23
N GLU A 58 -4.79 11.57 8.84
CA GLU A 58 -3.66 12.04 8.04
C GLU A 58 -2.31 11.81 8.74
N GLU A 59 -2.23 12.10 10.05
CA GLU A 59 -1.03 11.84 10.84
C GLU A 59 -0.73 10.34 11.00
N LEU A 60 -1.77 9.51 11.14
CA LEU A 60 -1.63 8.06 11.24
C LEU A 60 -1.13 7.46 9.92
N GLU A 61 -1.71 7.85 8.80
CA GLU A 61 -1.27 7.43 7.45
C GLU A 61 0.18 7.85 7.19
N ALA A 62 0.56 9.08 7.56
CA ALA A 62 1.93 9.56 7.41
C ALA A 62 2.93 8.72 8.22
N LYS A 63 2.58 8.36 9.47
CA LYS A 63 3.42 7.48 10.31
C LYS A 63 3.54 6.08 9.73
N MET A 64 2.44 5.48 9.30
CA MET A 64 2.45 4.15 8.68
C MET A 64 3.24 4.14 7.39
N GLY A 65 3.09 5.17 6.55
CA GLY A 65 3.87 5.34 5.33
C GLY A 65 5.37 5.47 5.59
N ALA A 66 5.77 6.24 6.61
CA ALA A 66 7.18 6.38 6.99
C ALA A 66 7.80 5.05 7.44
N VAL A 67 7.08 4.28 8.26
CA VAL A 67 7.52 2.94 8.69
C VAL A 67 7.63 1.97 7.51
N ALA A 68 6.66 1.99 6.59
CA ALA A 68 6.69 1.14 5.41
C ALA A 68 7.87 1.49 4.48
N ILE A 69 8.18 2.78 4.32
CA ILE A 69 9.34 3.23 3.54
C ILE A 69 10.65 2.75 4.19
N GLU A 70 10.80 2.90 5.51
CA GLU A 70 11.99 2.43 6.23
C GLU A 70 12.18 0.92 6.10
N GLN A 71 11.12 0.15 6.28
CA GLN A 71 11.15 -1.31 6.09
C GLN A 71 11.49 -1.69 4.65
N GLY A 72 10.93 -0.99 3.66
CA GLY A 72 11.24 -1.18 2.25
C GLY A 72 12.70 -0.89 1.92
N GLN A 73 13.26 0.19 2.46
CA GLN A 73 14.67 0.53 2.29
C GLN A 73 15.58 -0.53 2.92
N ALA A 74 15.29 -0.95 4.16
CA ALA A 74 16.05 -2.01 4.82
C ALA A 74 16.01 -3.33 4.02
N PHE A 75 14.85 -3.69 3.49
CA PHE A 75 14.69 -4.85 2.62
C PHE A 75 15.59 -4.75 1.37
N LEU A 76 15.57 -3.62 0.66
CA LEU A 76 16.37 -3.41 -0.55
C LEU A 76 17.88 -3.43 -0.25
N GLU A 77 18.32 -2.88 0.89
CA GLU A 77 19.71 -2.93 1.33
C GLU A 77 20.21 -4.37 1.58
N GLU A 78 19.37 -5.24 2.13
CA GLU A 78 19.69 -6.65 2.27
C GLU A 78 19.60 -7.40 0.93
N ASN A 79 18.58 -7.10 0.14
CA ASN A 79 18.33 -7.80 -1.12
C ASN A 79 19.45 -7.58 -2.15
N LYS A 80 20.06 -6.40 -2.20
CA LYS A 80 21.18 -6.11 -3.12
C LYS A 80 22.44 -6.94 -2.85
N LYS A 81 22.56 -7.56 -1.68
CA LYS A 81 23.68 -8.45 -1.34
C LYS A 81 23.56 -9.83 -1.99
N ARG A 82 22.41 -10.15 -2.52
CA ARG A 82 22.16 -11.44 -3.20
C ARG A 82 22.86 -11.45 -4.56
N PRO A 83 23.58 -12.55 -4.92
CA PRO A 83 24.41 -12.59 -6.12
C PRO A 83 23.63 -12.46 -7.44
N ASN A 84 22.33 -12.82 -7.44
CA ASN A 84 21.48 -12.79 -8.63
C ASN A 84 20.68 -11.49 -8.76
N VAL A 85 20.84 -10.54 -7.84
CA VAL A 85 20.11 -9.28 -7.83
C VAL A 85 20.98 -8.19 -8.45
N VAL A 86 20.44 -7.55 -9.47
CA VAL A 86 21.04 -6.38 -10.10
C VAL A 86 20.37 -5.13 -9.53
N THR A 87 21.16 -4.15 -9.13
CA THR A 87 20.68 -2.85 -8.64
C THR A 87 20.99 -1.76 -9.67
N LEU A 88 19.98 -1.05 -10.11
CA LEU A 88 20.12 0.07 -11.03
C LEU A 88 20.40 1.40 -10.28
N PRO A 89 20.95 2.41 -10.96
CA PRO A 89 21.19 3.73 -10.35
C PRO A 89 19.97 4.41 -9.77
N SER A 90 18.77 4.10 -10.28
CA SER A 90 17.48 4.56 -9.77
C SER A 90 17.10 3.96 -8.40
N GLY A 91 17.79 2.90 -7.97
CA GLY A 91 17.44 2.08 -6.82
C GLY A 91 16.54 0.89 -7.14
N LEU A 92 16.01 0.80 -8.37
CA LEU A 92 15.28 -0.39 -8.82
C LEU A 92 16.20 -1.60 -8.78
N GLN A 93 15.71 -2.70 -8.23
CA GLN A 93 16.42 -3.98 -8.24
C GLN A 93 15.63 -5.02 -9.01
N TYR A 94 16.34 -5.93 -9.67
CA TYR A 94 15.71 -7.03 -10.38
C TYR A 94 16.54 -8.31 -10.34
N GLU A 95 15.85 -9.41 -10.53
CA GLU A 95 16.41 -10.75 -10.66
C GLU A 95 15.85 -11.39 -11.93
N VAL A 96 16.70 -11.89 -12.80
CA VAL A 96 16.29 -12.57 -14.03
C VAL A 96 15.95 -14.02 -13.69
N ILE A 97 14.69 -14.40 -13.81
CA ILE A 97 14.23 -15.78 -13.62
C ILE A 97 14.35 -16.56 -14.93
N THR A 98 13.97 -15.92 -16.03
CA THR A 98 14.09 -16.47 -17.38
C THR A 98 14.52 -15.35 -18.31
N GLU A 99 15.57 -15.56 -19.08
CA GLU A 99 16.03 -14.63 -20.08
C GLU A 99 15.26 -14.86 -21.39
N GLY A 100 14.66 -13.80 -21.91
CA GLY A 100 14.02 -13.80 -23.23
C GLY A 100 15.00 -13.42 -24.33
N THR A 101 14.63 -13.70 -25.56
CA THR A 101 15.44 -13.42 -26.75
C THR A 101 14.78 -12.43 -27.71
N GLY A 102 13.61 -11.91 -27.35
CA GLY A 102 12.86 -10.97 -28.16
C GLY A 102 13.38 -9.54 -28.08
N LYS A 103 12.63 -8.63 -28.65
CA LYS A 103 12.94 -7.20 -28.64
C LYS A 103 12.71 -6.59 -27.25
N LYS A 104 13.44 -5.54 -26.94
CA LYS A 104 13.15 -4.67 -25.79
C LYS A 104 12.14 -3.61 -26.18
N ALA A 105 11.19 -3.34 -25.29
CA ALA A 105 10.18 -2.32 -25.53
C ALA A 105 10.77 -0.90 -25.44
N GLN A 106 10.21 0.01 -26.21
CA GLN A 106 10.46 1.45 -26.12
C GLN A 106 9.37 2.11 -25.24
N ALA A 107 9.64 3.31 -24.77
CA ALA A 107 8.72 4.05 -23.92
C ALA A 107 7.31 4.27 -24.52
N THR A 108 7.22 4.31 -25.85
CA THR A 108 5.96 4.53 -26.58
C THR A 108 5.25 3.23 -26.98
N ASP A 109 5.84 2.08 -26.68
CA ASP A 109 5.28 0.77 -27.06
C ASP A 109 4.19 0.33 -26.08
N GLN A 110 3.40 -0.62 -26.51
CA GLN A 110 2.51 -1.41 -25.65
C GLN A 110 3.12 -2.78 -25.39
N VAL A 111 2.98 -3.24 -24.16
CA VAL A 111 3.42 -4.57 -23.74
C VAL A 111 2.24 -5.38 -23.23
N LYS A 112 2.26 -6.67 -23.55
CA LYS A 112 1.31 -7.66 -23.03
C LYS A 112 2.06 -8.60 -22.09
N CYS A 113 1.70 -8.62 -20.83
CA CYS A 113 2.40 -9.43 -19.85
C CYS A 113 1.47 -9.99 -18.77
N HIS A 114 1.90 -11.09 -18.16
CA HIS A 114 1.41 -11.52 -16.86
C HIS A 114 2.26 -10.91 -15.77
N TYR A 115 1.64 -10.59 -14.65
CA TYR A 115 2.32 -10.09 -13.47
C TYR A 115 1.62 -10.48 -12.18
N GLU A 116 2.38 -10.42 -11.11
CA GLU A 116 1.90 -10.48 -9.74
C GLU A 116 2.62 -9.42 -8.91
N GLY A 117 1.86 -8.63 -8.18
CA GLY A 117 2.37 -7.63 -7.25
C GLY A 117 2.17 -8.10 -5.81
N THR A 118 3.28 -8.17 -5.06
CA THR A 118 3.26 -8.51 -3.64
C THR A 118 3.94 -7.42 -2.81
N LEU A 119 3.48 -7.22 -1.59
CA LEU A 119 4.19 -6.45 -0.58
C LEU A 119 5.39 -7.24 -0.05
N ILE A 120 6.26 -6.60 0.73
CA ILE A 120 7.46 -7.24 1.30
C ILE A 120 7.13 -8.36 2.30
N ASP A 121 5.94 -8.33 2.91
CA ASP A 121 5.41 -9.39 3.77
C ASP A 121 4.82 -10.58 3.01
N GLY A 122 4.81 -10.51 1.67
CA GLY A 122 4.24 -11.54 0.79
C GLY A 122 2.75 -11.36 0.47
N THR A 123 2.10 -10.35 1.00
CA THR A 123 0.69 -10.05 0.70
C THR A 123 0.53 -9.71 -0.77
N LEU A 124 -0.28 -10.49 -1.48
CA LEU A 124 -0.61 -10.27 -2.89
C LEU A 124 -1.68 -9.18 -2.99
N PHE A 125 -1.37 -8.07 -3.65
CA PHE A 125 -2.32 -6.98 -3.86
C PHE A 125 -2.88 -6.91 -5.29
N ASP A 126 -2.14 -7.44 -6.29
CA ASP A 126 -2.64 -7.50 -7.67
C ASP A 126 -2.01 -8.68 -8.44
N SER A 127 -2.80 -9.33 -9.33
CA SER A 127 -2.34 -10.46 -10.13
C SER A 127 -3.18 -10.63 -11.40
N SER A 128 -2.55 -10.49 -12.55
CA SER A 128 -3.14 -10.84 -13.84
C SER A 128 -3.28 -12.36 -14.02
N ILE A 129 -2.43 -13.14 -13.33
CA ILE A 129 -2.48 -14.60 -13.35
C ILE A 129 -3.77 -15.10 -12.67
N LYS A 130 -4.13 -14.50 -11.52
CA LYS A 130 -5.40 -14.82 -10.83
C LYS A 130 -6.63 -14.42 -11.64
N ARG A 131 -6.53 -13.35 -12.45
CA ARG A 131 -7.60 -12.94 -13.36
C ARG A 131 -7.73 -13.88 -14.58
N GLY A 132 -6.71 -14.71 -14.85
CA GLY A 132 -6.70 -15.69 -15.95
C GLY A 132 -6.35 -15.10 -17.32
N GLU A 133 -6.00 -13.81 -17.40
CA GLU A 133 -5.66 -13.12 -18.64
C GLU A 133 -4.49 -12.16 -18.46
N PRO A 134 -3.62 -12.03 -19.49
CA PRO A 134 -2.54 -11.07 -19.45
C PRO A 134 -3.08 -9.64 -19.60
N ALA A 135 -2.42 -8.72 -18.94
CA ALA A 135 -2.73 -7.30 -19.07
C ALA A 135 -1.92 -6.65 -20.19
N VAL A 136 -2.50 -5.63 -20.82
CA VAL A 136 -1.87 -4.80 -21.85
C VAL A 136 -1.68 -3.40 -21.30
N PHE A 137 -0.44 -2.89 -21.35
CA PHE A 137 -0.07 -1.56 -20.85
C PHE A 137 0.73 -0.79 -21.89
N GLY A 138 0.53 0.53 -21.94
CA GLY A 138 1.53 1.42 -22.51
C GLY A 138 2.73 1.49 -21.56
N VAL A 139 3.95 1.34 -22.08
CA VAL A 139 5.18 1.34 -21.27
C VAL A 139 5.30 2.61 -20.42
N ASN A 140 4.90 3.76 -20.95
CA ASN A 140 4.93 5.05 -20.28
C ASN A 140 3.68 5.34 -19.38
N GLN A 141 2.78 4.38 -19.23
CA GLN A 141 1.52 4.53 -18.50
C GLN A 141 1.48 3.73 -17.20
N VAL A 142 2.60 3.15 -16.80
CA VAL A 142 2.76 2.35 -15.59
C VAL A 142 3.66 3.05 -14.58
N ILE A 143 3.84 2.47 -13.40
CA ILE A 143 4.72 3.02 -12.36
C ILE A 143 6.16 3.18 -12.87
N PRO A 144 6.93 4.18 -12.40
CA PRO A 144 8.28 4.48 -12.90
C PRO A 144 9.22 3.27 -12.90
N GLY A 145 9.19 2.44 -11.87
CA GLY A 145 10.00 1.22 -11.81
C GLY A 145 9.69 0.23 -12.95
N TRP A 146 8.45 0.14 -13.39
CA TRP A 146 8.08 -0.67 -14.55
C TRP A 146 8.50 -0.03 -15.86
N VAL A 147 8.37 1.29 -15.99
CA VAL A 147 8.85 2.02 -17.20
C VAL A 147 10.32 1.73 -17.43
N GLU A 148 11.14 1.74 -16.37
CA GLU A 148 12.57 1.43 -16.46
C GLU A 148 12.82 -0.06 -16.77
N ALA A 149 12.18 -0.96 -16.04
CA ALA A 149 12.39 -2.41 -16.17
C ALA A 149 11.98 -2.92 -17.56
N LEU A 150 10.81 -2.51 -18.08
CA LEU A 150 10.28 -2.98 -19.36
C LEU A 150 11.16 -2.61 -20.55
N GLN A 151 11.87 -1.48 -20.48
CA GLN A 151 12.81 -1.07 -21.53
C GLN A 151 14.15 -1.84 -21.47
N LEU A 152 14.44 -2.49 -20.37
CA LEU A 152 15.62 -3.35 -20.20
C LEU A 152 15.34 -4.82 -20.48
N MET A 153 14.10 -5.24 -20.26
CA MET A 153 13.64 -6.62 -20.30
C MET A 153 13.35 -7.07 -21.74
N PRO A 154 14.04 -8.08 -22.28
CA PRO A 154 13.71 -8.66 -23.57
C PRO A 154 12.36 -9.38 -23.54
N GLU A 155 11.61 -9.35 -24.65
CA GLU A 155 10.38 -10.12 -24.81
C GLU A 155 10.63 -11.62 -24.63
N GLY A 156 9.72 -12.30 -23.91
CA GLY A 156 9.85 -13.69 -23.50
C GLY A 156 10.56 -13.87 -22.16
N SER A 157 11.05 -12.79 -21.53
CA SER A 157 11.67 -12.85 -20.20
C SER A 157 10.64 -13.01 -19.09
N LYS A 158 11.13 -13.54 -17.97
CA LYS A 158 10.45 -13.47 -16.66
C LYS A 158 11.43 -12.89 -15.64
N TRP A 159 11.09 -11.74 -15.11
CA TRP A 159 11.91 -11.07 -14.09
C TRP A 159 11.13 -10.91 -12.78
N LYS A 160 11.84 -10.87 -11.68
CA LYS A 160 11.33 -10.41 -10.39
C LYS A 160 11.89 -9.03 -10.12
N LEU A 161 11.01 -8.06 -9.96
CA LEU A 161 11.35 -6.68 -9.68
C LEU A 161 11.18 -6.39 -8.19
N TYR A 162 12.09 -5.61 -7.63
CA TYR A 162 12.02 -5.07 -6.28
C TYR A 162 12.07 -3.57 -6.39
N ILE A 163 10.93 -2.94 -6.21
CA ILE A 163 10.70 -1.55 -6.60
C ILE A 163 10.64 -0.68 -5.35
N PRO A 164 11.54 0.31 -5.19
CA PRO A 164 11.44 1.29 -4.12
C PRO A 164 10.12 2.05 -4.20
N SER A 165 9.61 2.52 -3.08
CA SER A 165 8.30 3.18 -2.98
C SER A 165 8.18 4.42 -3.87
N ASP A 166 9.24 5.20 -4.04
CA ASP A 166 9.30 6.38 -4.91
C ASP A 166 9.22 6.05 -6.41
N LEU A 167 9.57 4.82 -6.81
CA LEU A 167 9.38 4.30 -8.17
C LEU A 167 8.09 3.48 -8.33
N ALA A 168 7.26 3.41 -7.30
CA ALA A 168 5.98 2.69 -7.27
C ALA A 168 4.82 3.61 -6.85
N TYR A 169 4.28 3.44 -5.66
CA TYR A 169 3.06 4.12 -5.19
C TYR A 169 3.34 5.21 -4.14
N GLY A 170 4.61 5.48 -3.84
CA GLY A 170 5.04 6.47 -2.86
C GLY A 170 4.64 6.12 -1.42
N ALA A 171 4.48 7.14 -0.58
CA ALA A 171 4.17 6.98 0.84
C ALA A 171 2.78 6.41 1.13
N ARG A 172 1.85 6.48 0.17
CA ARG A 172 0.49 5.95 0.31
C ARG A 172 0.41 4.43 0.12
N GLY A 173 1.40 3.84 -0.56
CA GLY A 173 1.39 2.41 -0.86
C GLY A 173 0.41 2.00 -1.96
N ALA A 174 0.17 0.69 -2.06
CA ALA A 174 -0.68 0.09 -3.09
C ALA A 174 -2.15 -0.12 -2.63
N GLY A 175 -2.51 0.35 -1.47
CA GLY A 175 -3.87 0.20 -0.91
C GLY A 175 -3.86 0.11 0.59
#